data_ea87277db6528cdc5209f91a8b412151
#
_entry.id   ea87277db6528cdc5209f91a8b412151
#
_cell.length_a   1.000
_cell.length_b   1.000
_cell.length_c   1.000
_cell.angle_alpha   90.00
_cell.angle_beta   90.00
_cell.angle_gamma   90.00
#
_symmetry.space_group_name_H-M   'P 1'
#
loop_
_entity.id
_entity.type
_entity.pdbx_description
1 polymer ?
#
loop_
_entity_poly.entity_id
_entity_poly.type
_entity_poly.pdbx_seq_one_letter_code
_entity_poly.pdbx_strand_id
1 'polypeptide(L)'
;MRTLALLLAALAIAPAALAEKADREKEIQVLADRLTADDTKREAVYEGNVVVTQGTLRVAAARIVVREDAEGYRSFVATGAPVTFRQKRDNAEDWVEGEAQRAEFDDRSDVLKLLAQARLKSAQGEITGDFISYDRGRDFFQVTGGAPGTPPSAGSRVKATIVPPKKAAEPAKPSPPLELKPDRAPGTGG
;
A
#
# COMPACT_ATOMS: atom_id res chain seq x y z
N MET A 1 43.27 -39.64 -14.82
CA MET A 1 41.91 -39.21 -15.22
C MET A 1 41.27 -38.53 -14.03
N ARG A 2 41.23 -37.18 -14.02
CA ARG A 2 40.73 -36.41 -12.91
C ARG A 2 39.35 -35.83 -13.36
N THR A 3 38.29 -36.42 -12.83
CA THR A 3 36.93 -35.95 -13.05
C THR A 3 36.67 -34.70 -12.19
N LEU A 4 36.57 -33.59 -12.83
CA LEU A 4 36.18 -32.28 -12.22
C LEU A 4 34.65 -32.27 -12.06
N ALA A 5 34.16 -32.42 -10.82
CA ALA A 5 32.77 -32.28 -10.51
C ALA A 5 32.44 -30.76 -10.41
N LEU A 6 31.77 -30.23 -11.41
CA LEU A 6 31.17 -28.88 -11.41
C LEU A 6 29.96 -28.90 -10.51
N LEU A 7 30.09 -28.33 -9.32
CA LEU A 7 28.97 -28.06 -8.41
C LEU A 7 28.24 -26.81 -8.94
N LEU A 8 27.12 -27.03 -9.65
CA LEU A 8 26.24 -25.96 -10.12
C LEU A 8 25.37 -25.52 -8.92
N ALA A 9 25.82 -24.48 -8.23
CA ALA A 9 24.99 -23.80 -7.23
C ALA A 9 23.86 -23.06 -7.96
N ALA A 10 22.69 -23.68 -8.05
CA ALA A 10 21.47 -23.02 -8.49
C ALA A 10 21.09 -21.99 -7.43
N LEU A 11 21.46 -20.74 -7.67
CA LEU A 11 20.98 -19.58 -6.91
C LEU A 11 19.48 -19.46 -7.20
N ALA A 12 18.66 -19.95 -6.29
CA ALA A 12 17.21 -19.78 -6.33
C ALA A 12 16.94 -18.28 -6.10
N ILE A 13 16.82 -17.52 -7.19
CA ILE A 13 16.26 -16.16 -7.17
C ILE A 13 14.77 -16.35 -6.90
N ALA A 14 14.36 -16.21 -5.64
CA ALA A 14 12.96 -16.13 -5.29
C ALA A 14 12.39 -14.85 -5.94
N PRO A 15 11.28 -14.92 -6.70
CA PRO A 15 10.65 -13.73 -7.23
C PRO A 15 10.00 -12.95 -6.07
N ALA A 16 10.64 -11.88 -5.64
CA ALA A 16 10.19 -10.99 -4.57
C ALA A 16 9.33 -9.85 -5.14
N ALA A 17 8.31 -10.15 -5.95
CA ALA A 17 7.55 -9.05 -6.58
C ALA A 17 6.14 -9.43 -6.99
N LEU A 18 5.24 -9.87 -6.09
CA LEU A 18 3.89 -10.22 -6.56
C LEU A 18 2.76 -10.12 -5.50
N ALA A 19 2.88 -9.38 -4.41
CA ALA A 19 1.81 -9.40 -3.39
C ALA A 19 0.53 -8.68 -3.84
N GLU A 20 0.62 -7.45 -4.37
CA GLU A 20 -0.56 -6.69 -4.83
C GLU A 20 -1.10 -7.21 -6.17
N LYS A 21 -0.24 -7.63 -7.08
CA LYS A 21 -0.65 -8.32 -8.31
C LYS A 21 -1.34 -9.64 -8.00
N ALA A 22 -0.86 -10.37 -6.98
CA ALA A 22 -1.51 -11.58 -6.50
C ALA A 22 -2.89 -11.33 -5.88
N ASP A 23 -3.11 -10.17 -5.24
CA ASP A 23 -4.41 -9.79 -4.69
C ASP A 23 -5.46 -9.57 -5.78
N ARG A 24 -5.08 -9.01 -6.94
CA ARG A 24 -6.01 -8.77 -8.07
C ARG A 24 -6.61 -10.03 -8.66
N GLU A 25 -5.92 -11.15 -8.55
CA GLU A 25 -6.37 -12.46 -9.01
C GLU A 25 -7.23 -13.19 -7.97
N LYS A 26 -7.35 -12.64 -6.75
CA LYS A 26 -8.16 -13.23 -5.70
C LYS A 26 -9.64 -12.91 -5.90
N GLU A 27 -10.46 -13.81 -5.40
CA GLU A 27 -11.91 -13.65 -5.38
C GLU A 27 -12.29 -12.37 -4.61
N ILE A 28 -13.25 -11.63 -5.17
CA ILE A 28 -13.83 -10.46 -4.51
C ILE A 28 -15.03 -10.93 -3.71
N GLN A 29 -15.00 -10.69 -2.41
CA GLN A 29 -16.12 -10.95 -1.50
C GLN A 29 -16.74 -9.62 -1.06
N VAL A 30 -18.08 -9.53 -1.13
CA VAL A 30 -18.82 -8.36 -0.70
C VAL A 30 -19.84 -8.77 0.35
N LEU A 31 -19.82 -8.10 1.50
CA LEU A 31 -20.84 -8.17 2.54
C LEU A 31 -21.59 -6.84 2.58
N ALA A 32 -22.91 -6.86 2.63
CA ALA A 32 -23.76 -5.68 2.73
C ALA A 32 -25.13 -6.08 3.33
N ASP A 33 -25.86 -5.10 3.87
CA ASP A 33 -27.22 -5.35 4.36
C ASP A 33 -28.23 -5.51 3.21
N ARG A 34 -27.94 -4.87 2.05
CA ARG A 34 -28.80 -4.90 0.86
C ARG A 34 -27.96 -4.89 -0.42
N LEU A 35 -28.41 -5.65 -1.43
CA LEU A 35 -27.95 -5.60 -2.80
C LEU A 35 -29.12 -5.34 -3.73
N THR A 36 -28.98 -4.37 -4.63
CA THR A 36 -29.85 -4.16 -5.78
C THR A 36 -29.02 -4.25 -7.05
N ALA A 37 -29.41 -5.10 -8.00
CA ALA A 37 -28.74 -5.23 -9.29
C ALA A 37 -29.73 -4.90 -10.42
N ASP A 38 -29.26 -4.14 -11.40
CA ASP A 38 -30.00 -3.77 -12.61
C ASP A 38 -29.17 -4.15 -13.84
N ASP A 39 -29.47 -5.28 -14.44
CA ASP A 39 -28.74 -5.80 -15.59
C ASP A 39 -28.87 -4.92 -16.83
N THR A 40 -29.99 -4.17 -16.96
CA THR A 40 -30.19 -3.24 -18.09
C THR A 40 -29.22 -2.07 -18.00
N LYS A 41 -28.97 -1.58 -16.79
CA LYS A 41 -28.02 -0.49 -16.51
C LYS A 41 -26.61 -0.99 -16.25
N ARG A 42 -26.43 -2.32 -16.15
CA ARG A 42 -25.17 -2.94 -15.68
C ARG A 42 -24.66 -2.30 -14.39
N GLU A 43 -25.58 -2.13 -13.44
CA GLU A 43 -25.29 -1.49 -12.15
C GLU A 43 -25.66 -2.43 -11.02
N ALA A 44 -24.75 -2.54 -10.05
CA ALA A 44 -25.01 -3.16 -8.75
C ALA A 44 -24.78 -2.13 -7.62
N VAL A 45 -25.73 -2.08 -6.70
CA VAL A 45 -25.71 -1.16 -5.56
C VAL A 45 -25.73 -1.97 -4.28
N TYR A 46 -24.69 -1.87 -3.49
CA TYR A 46 -24.56 -2.43 -2.15
C TYR A 46 -24.79 -1.34 -1.13
N GLU A 47 -25.63 -1.59 -0.12
CA GLU A 47 -26.01 -0.62 0.90
C GLU A 47 -26.01 -1.22 2.30
N GLY A 48 -25.60 -0.42 3.28
CA GLY A 48 -25.54 -0.77 4.69
C GLY A 48 -24.35 -1.65 5.04
N ASN A 49 -23.48 -1.18 5.93
CA ASN A 49 -22.32 -1.90 6.47
C ASN A 49 -21.48 -2.64 5.40
N VAL A 50 -21.29 -1.99 4.25
CA VAL A 50 -20.65 -2.64 3.11
C VAL A 50 -19.18 -2.89 3.40
N VAL A 51 -18.76 -4.14 3.23
CA VAL A 51 -17.36 -4.57 3.33
C VAL A 51 -16.98 -5.34 2.09
N VAL A 52 -15.97 -4.87 1.37
CA VAL A 52 -15.36 -5.56 0.24
C VAL A 52 -13.99 -6.07 0.64
N THR A 53 -13.68 -7.32 0.29
CA THR A 53 -12.37 -7.91 0.48
C THR A 53 -11.88 -8.55 -0.81
N GLN A 54 -10.60 -8.37 -1.13
CA GLN A 54 -9.91 -9.04 -2.23
C GLN A 54 -8.44 -9.24 -1.83
N GLY A 55 -8.06 -10.46 -1.49
CA GLY A 55 -6.74 -10.72 -0.91
C GLY A 55 -6.52 -9.92 0.37
N THR A 56 -5.52 -9.04 0.39
CA THR A 56 -5.24 -8.17 1.53
C THR A 56 -6.04 -6.86 1.51
N LEU A 57 -6.62 -6.50 0.35
CA LEU A 57 -7.48 -5.32 0.24
C LEU A 57 -8.74 -5.50 1.07
N ARG A 58 -9.06 -4.52 1.88
CA ARG A 58 -10.34 -4.38 2.58
C ARG A 58 -10.86 -2.96 2.43
N VAL A 59 -12.09 -2.82 1.96
CA VAL A 59 -12.81 -1.54 1.86
C VAL A 59 -14.05 -1.62 2.74
N ALA A 60 -14.32 -0.57 3.53
CA ALA A 60 -15.57 -0.44 4.28
C ALA A 60 -16.26 0.88 3.92
N ALA A 61 -17.57 0.83 3.70
CA ALA A 61 -18.38 1.96 3.27
C ALA A 61 -19.82 1.83 3.72
N ALA A 62 -20.59 2.92 3.67
CA ALA A 62 -22.04 2.86 3.86
C ALA A 62 -22.74 2.39 2.59
N ARG A 63 -22.21 2.73 1.41
CA ARG A 63 -22.76 2.37 0.10
C ARG A 63 -21.65 2.23 -0.92
N ILE A 64 -21.78 1.23 -1.79
CA ILE A 64 -20.90 1.05 -2.96
C ILE A 64 -21.77 0.84 -4.19
N VAL A 65 -21.47 1.58 -5.26
CA VAL A 65 -22.06 1.41 -6.58
C VAL A 65 -20.99 0.87 -7.52
N VAL A 66 -21.29 -0.21 -8.17
CA VAL A 66 -20.45 -0.81 -9.23
C VAL A 66 -21.18 -0.65 -10.55
N ARG A 67 -20.50 -0.13 -11.55
CA ARG A 67 -21.00 -0.05 -12.93
C ARG A 67 -20.02 -0.72 -13.86
N GLU A 68 -20.56 -1.44 -14.82
CA GLU A 68 -19.77 -2.05 -15.90
C GLU A 68 -20.13 -1.36 -17.22
N ASP A 69 -19.11 -0.96 -17.99
CA ASP A 69 -19.30 -0.36 -19.30
C ASP A 69 -19.53 -1.43 -20.39
N ALA A 70 -19.70 -0.98 -21.64
CA ALA A 70 -19.95 -1.88 -22.76
C ALA A 70 -18.77 -2.80 -23.09
N GLU A 71 -17.56 -2.40 -22.73
CA GLU A 71 -16.31 -3.15 -22.93
C GLU A 71 -15.97 -4.08 -21.76
N GLY A 72 -16.77 -4.06 -20.67
CA GLY A 72 -16.57 -4.91 -19.50
C GLY A 72 -15.67 -4.32 -18.42
N TYR A 73 -15.23 -3.05 -18.54
CA TYR A 73 -14.52 -2.35 -17.48
C TYR A 73 -15.48 -1.89 -16.39
N ARG A 74 -15.02 -1.95 -15.15
CA ARG A 74 -15.83 -1.61 -13.98
C ARG A 74 -15.38 -0.32 -13.34
N SER A 75 -16.33 0.48 -12.92
CA SER A 75 -16.12 1.62 -12.06
C SER A 75 -16.80 1.39 -10.71
N PHE A 76 -16.14 1.82 -9.64
CA PHE A 76 -16.57 1.65 -8.27
C PHE A 76 -16.66 3.02 -7.62
N VAL A 77 -17.80 3.28 -6.99
CA VAL A 77 -18.01 4.51 -6.22
C VAL A 77 -18.47 4.12 -4.82
N ALA A 78 -17.62 4.35 -3.84
CA ALA A 78 -17.92 4.13 -2.43
C ALA A 78 -18.21 5.47 -1.74
N THR A 79 -19.22 5.50 -0.89
CA THR A 79 -19.58 6.65 -0.03
C THR A 79 -19.77 6.20 1.40
N GLY A 80 -19.36 7.05 2.35
CA GLY A 80 -19.45 6.75 3.79
C GLY A 80 -19.00 7.93 4.64
N ALA A 81 -19.04 7.77 5.94
CA ALA A 81 -18.61 8.80 6.88
C ALA A 81 -17.69 8.19 7.97
N PRO A 82 -16.45 7.79 7.63
CA PRO A 82 -15.82 7.78 6.30
C PRO A 82 -15.99 6.46 5.53
N VAL A 83 -15.61 6.46 4.25
CA VAL A 83 -15.13 5.28 3.55
C VAL A 83 -13.71 5.02 4.03
N THR A 84 -13.37 3.78 4.32
CA THR A 84 -12.02 3.39 4.71
C THR A 84 -11.51 2.27 3.82
N PHE A 85 -10.22 2.27 3.52
CA PHE A 85 -9.58 1.11 2.91
C PHE A 85 -8.23 0.83 3.54
N ARG A 86 -7.79 -0.42 3.44
CA ARG A 86 -6.44 -0.85 3.77
C ARG A 86 -5.99 -1.93 2.80
N GLN A 87 -4.72 -1.92 2.46
CA GLN A 87 -4.10 -2.92 1.60
C GLN A 87 -2.63 -3.09 1.98
N LYS A 88 -2.12 -4.31 1.91
CA LYS A 88 -0.68 -4.57 2.09
C LYS A 88 0.07 -4.04 0.88
N ARG A 89 1.21 -3.39 1.07
CA ARG A 89 2.04 -2.92 -0.03
C ARG A 89 2.78 -4.07 -0.68
N ASP A 90 2.98 -3.94 -1.99
CA ASP A 90 3.84 -4.84 -2.74
C ASP A 90 5.25 -4.85 -2.17
N ASN A 91 5.79 -6.05 -1.99
CA ASN A 91 7.17 -6.27 -1.52
C ASN A 91 7.52 -5.61 -0.18
N ALA A 92 6.51 -5.31 0.65
CA ALA A 92 6.70 -4.70 1.95
C ALA A 92 5.83 -5.36 3.01
N GLU A 93 6.27 -5.32 4.27
CA GLU A 93 5.47 -5.81 5.39
C GLU A 93 4.49 -4.75 5.94
N ASP A 94 4.52 -3.56 5.35
CA ASP A 94 3.68 -2.45 5.76
C ASP A 94 2.36 -2.37 4.99
N TRP A 95 1.46 -1.55 5.52
CA TRP A 95 0.13 -1.34 5.00
C TRP A 95 -0.03 0.08 4.49
N VAL A 96 -0.84 0.25 3.45
CA VAL A 96 -1.44 1.53 3.09
C VAL A 96 -2.86 1.54 3.61
N GLU A 97 -3.21 2.60 4.31
CA GLU A 97 -4.54 2.86 4.84
C GLU A 97 -5.02 4.21 4.31
N GLY A 98 -6.27 4.27 3.91
CA GLY A 98 -6.88 5.50 3.42
C GLY A 98 -8.29 5.68 3.92
N GLU A 99 -8.69 6.94 4.01
CA GLU A 99 -10.06 7.33 4.36
C GLU A 99 -10.48 8.59 3.59
N ALA A 100 -11.75 8.69 3.29
CA ALA A 100 -12.39 9.84 2.67
C ALA A 100 -13.91 9.75 2.83
N GLN A 101 -14.65 10.80 2.51
CA GLN A 101 -16.12 10.70 2.46
C GLN A 101 -16.59 9.96 1.21
N ARG A 102 -15.77 10.00 0.15
CA ARG A 102 -16.04 9.31 -1.12
C ARG A 102 -14.75 8.76 -1.69
N ALA A 103 -14.80 7.53 -2.18
CA ALA A 103 -13.73 6.90 -2.94
C ALA A 103 -14.26 6.47 -4.31
N GLU A 104 -13.49 6.67 -5.35
CA GLU A 104 -13.78 6.24 -6.71
C GLU A 104 -12.60 5.42 -7.24
N PHE A 105 -12.88 4.31 -7.87
CA PHE A 105 -11.90 3.52 -8.57
C PHE A 105 -12.41 3.19 -9.96
N ASP A 106 -11.56 3.35 -10.95
CA ASP A 106 -11.84 3.04 -12.35
C ASP A 106 -10.83 1.99 -12.83
N ASP A 107 -11.36 0.85 -13.22
CA ASP A 107 -10.62 -0.35 -13.62
C ASP A 107 -9.84 -0.14 -14.93
N ARG A 108 -10.39 0.67 -15.86
CA ARG A 108 -9.75 0.98 -17.13
C ARG A 108 -8.49 1.83 -16.98
N SER A 109 -8.59 2.86 -16.17
CA SER A 109 -7.48 3.79 -15.94
C SER A 109 -6.55 3.37 -14.81
N ASP A 110 -6.94 2.40 -13.99
CA ASP A 110 -6.28 1.93 -12.77
C ASP A 110 -6.01 3.08 -11.78
N VAL A 111 -6.96 4.02 -11.67
CA VAL A 111 -6.86 5.22 -10.83
C VAL A 111 -7.82 5.15 -9.66
N LEU A 112 -7.27 5.29 -8.46
CA LEU A 112 -8.03 5.50 -7.22
C LEU A 112 -8.11 7.01 -6.93
N LYS A 113 -9.31 7.49 -6.59
CA LYS A 113 -9.54 8.88 -6.14
C LYS A 113 -10.20 8.87 -4.78
N LEU A 114 -9.69 9.65 -3.86
CA LEU A 114 -10.26 9.91 -2.55
C LEU A 114 -10.71 11.37 -2.52
N LEU A 115 -11.96 11.61 -2.18
CA LEU A 115 -12.60 12.91 -2.24
C LEU A 115 -13.23 13.28 -0.90
N ALA A 116 -13.05 14.52 -0.53
CA ALA A 116 -13.50 15.15 0.71
C ALA A 116 -12.89 14.51 1.96
N GLN A 117 -12.08 15.30 2.68
CA GLN A 117 -11.37 14.89 3.88
C GLN A 117 -10.48 13.65 3.64
N ALA A 118 -9.80 13.65 2.49
CA ALA A 118 -8.97 12.53 2.08
C ALA A 118 -7.72 12.44 2.95
N ARG A 119 -7.42 11.21 3.39
CA ARG A 119 -6.23 10.85 4.16
C ARG A 119 -5.64 9.57 3.63
N LEU A 120 -4.33 9.55 3.52
CA LEU A 120 -3.57 8.36 3.14
C LEU A 120 -2.40 8.20 4.11
N LYS A 121 -2.27 7.01 4.68
CA LYS A 121 -1.22 6.66 5.65
C LYS A 121 -0.47 5.43 5.19
N SER A 122 0.84 5.45 5.36
CA SER A 122 1.75 4.32 5.13
C SER A 122 2.90 4.36 6.13
N ALA A 123 3.84 3.41 6.04
CA ALA A 123 5.05 3.44 6.86
C ALA A 123 5.94 4.66 6.58
N GLN A 124 5.85 5.26 5.38
CA GLN A 124 6.59 6.46 5.02
C GLN A 124 6.01 7.75 5.57
N GLY A 125 4.77 7.71 6.06
CA GLY A 125 4.11 8.87 6.63
C GLY A 125 2.63 8.95 6.34
N GLU A 126 2.10 10.16 6.46
CA GLU A 126 0.68 10.46 6.32
C GLU A 126 0.49 11.72 5.47
N ILE A 127 -0.47 11.68 4.56
CA ILE A 127 -0.85 12.80 3.70
C ILE A 127 -2.35 13.05 3.88
N THR A 128 -2.74 14.30 4.02
CA THR A 128 -4.14 14.72 4.07
C THR A 128 -4.40 15.87 3.10
N GLY A 129 -5.60 15.89 2.54
CA GLY A 129 -6.07 16.92 1.61
C GLY A 129 -7.56 16.74 1.33
N ASP A 130 -8.14 17.57 0.48
CA ASP A 130 -9.53 17.38 0.05
C ASP A 130 -9.64 16.39 -1.10
N PHE A 131 -8.56 16.19 -1.84
CA PHE A 131 -8.51 15.26 -2.95
C PHE A 131 -7.14 14.58 -3.00
N ILE A 132 -7.16 13.26 -3.11
CA ILE A 132 -5.98 12.43 -3.38
C ILE A 132 -6.30 11.56 -4.59
N SER A 133 -5.45 11.57 -5.61
CA SER A 133 -5.49 10.67 -6.75
C SER A 133 -4.24 9.80 -6.75
N TYR A 134 -4.42 8.51 -6.93
CA TYR A 134 -3.34 7.53 -7.07
C TYR A 134 -3.51 6.74 -8.36
N ASP A 135 -2.61 6.98 -9.30
CA ASP A 135 -2.45 6.20 -10.53
C ASP A 135 -1.56 5.00 -10.20
N ARG A 136 -2.16 3.83 -10.09
CA ARG A 136 -1.48 2.59 -9.69
C ARG A 136 -0.56 2.06 -10.79
N GLY A 137 -0.92 2.32 -12.06
CA GLY A 137 -0.12 1.91 -13.20
C GLY A 137 1.22 2.65 -13.32
N ARG A 138 1.25 3.91 -12.85
CA ARG A 138 2.42 4.80 -12.88
C ARG A 138 3.08 5.00 -11.52
N ASP A 139 2.49 4.46 -10.47
CA ASP A 139 2.87 4.75 -9.07
C ASP A 139 2.95 6.27 -8.78
N PHE A 140 1.95 7.00 -9.27
CA PHE A 140 1.92 8.45 -9.21
C PHE A 140 0.79 8.96 -8.31
N PHE A 141 1.16 9.80 -7.34
CA PHE A 141 0.23 10.46 -6.43
C PHE A 141 0.08 11.95 -6.76
N GLN A 142 -1.15 12.42 -6.70
CA GLN A 142 -1.48 13.83 -6.70
C GLN A 142 -2.39 14.16 -5.52
N VAL A 143 -2.05 15.19 -4.75
CA VAL A 143 -2.85 15.65 -3.61
C VAL A 143 -3.15 17.13 -3.77
N THR A 144 -4.40 17.52 -3.56
CA THR A 144 -4.81 18.92 -3.56
C THR A 144 -5.62 19.28 -2.33
N GLY A 145 -5.50 20.52 -1.87
CA GLY A 145 -6.27 21.04 -0.76
C GLY A 145 -7.70 21.48 -1.13
N GLY A 146 -8.12 21.29 -2.37
CA GLY A 146 -9.46 21.62 -2.86
C GLY A 146 -9.94 20.54 -3.84
N ALA A 147 -11.21 20.59 -4.21
CA ALA A 147 -11.78 19.70 -5.20
C ALA A 147 -11.04 19.82 -6.55
N PRO A 148 -10.97 18.74 -7.37
CA PRO A 148 -10.33 18.80 -8.68
C PRO A 148 -10.87 19.92 -9.54
N GLY A 149 -9.97 20.74 -10.11
CA GLY A 149 -10.36 21.84 -11.01
C GLY A 149 -10.82 23.13 -10.31
N THR A 150 -10.86 23.16 -8.98
CA THR A 150 -11.13 24.39 -8.22
C THR A 150 -9.84 24.98 -7.64
N PRO A 151 -9.66 26.31 -7.66
CA PRO A 151 -8.57 26.95 -6.93
C PRO A 151 -8.65 26.57 -5.44
N PRO A 152 -7.51 26.33 -4.76
CA PRO A 152 -7.50 26.05 -3.34
C PRO A 152 -8.18 27.22 -2.58
N SER A 153 -9.19 26.92 -1.79
CA SER A 153 -9.80 27.91 -0.90
C SER A 153 -8.88 28.20 0.29
N ALA A 154 -9.03 29.40 0.87
CA ALA A 154 -8.28 29.80 2.05
C ALA A 154 -8.56 28.78 3.19
N GLY A 155 -7.52 28.01 3.59
CA GLY A 155 -7.64 26.98 4.63
C GLY A 155 -7.55 25.53 4.12
N SER A 156 -7.80 25.25 2.85
CA SER A 156 -7.65 23.92 2.27
C SER A 156 -6.19 23.68 1.85
N ARG A 157 -5.38 23.20 2.79
CA ARG A 157 -3.96 22.91 2.57
C ARG A 157 -3.71 21.41 2.55
N VAL A 158 -2.81 20.99 1.68
CA VAL A 158 -2.20 19.66 1.77
C VAL A 158 -1.28 19.63 3.00
N LYS A 159 -1.44 18.62 3.85
CA LYS A 159 -0.54 18.35 4.95
C LYS A 159 0.15 17.02 4.72
N ALA A 160 1.47 16.99 4.78
CA ALA A 160 2.26 15.77 4.72
C ALA A 160 3.12 15.65 5.98
N THR A 161 3.08 14.49 6.61
CA THR A 161 3.99 14.11 7.70
C THR A 161 4.85 12.99 7.17
N ILE A 162 6.16 13.17 7.13
CA ILE A 162 7.11 12.21 6.57
C ILE A 162 7.86 11.56 7.73
N VAL A 163 7.89 10.23 7.76
CA VAL A 163 8.72 9.44 8.65
C VAL A 163 10.07 9.22 7.98
N PRO A 164 11.18 9.78 8.52
CA PRO A 164 12.50 9.53 7.95
C PRO A 164 12.81 8.03 7.92
N PRO A 165 13.43 7.51 6.84
CA PRO A 165 13.85 6.12 6.81
C PRO A 165 14.80 5.84 7.96
N LYS A 166 14.55 4.76 8.70
CA LYS A 166 15.45 4.32 9.77
C LYS A 166 16.78 3.94 9.09
N LYS A 167 17.80 4.81 9.26
CA LYS A 167 19.15 4.54 8.74
C LYS A 167 19.55 3.15 9.25
N ALA A 168 19.83 2.23 8.34
CA ALA A 168 20.38 0.94 8.73
C ALA A 168 21.58 1.22 9.64
N ALA A 169 21.62 0.61 10.82
CA ALA A 169 22.75 0.77 11.73
C ALA A 169 24.01 0.42 10.93
N GLU A 170 24.89 1.39 10.82
CA GLU A 170 26.20 1.18 10.20
C GLU A 170 26.83 -0.04 10.90
N PRO A 171 27.27 -1.07 10.14
CA PRO A 171 27.84 -2.25 10.77
C PRO A 171 28.94 -1.79 11.72
N ALA A 172 28.83 -2.18 12.98
CA ALA A 172 29.79 -1.81 14.01
C ALA A 172 31.19 -2.08 13.47
N LYS A 173 32.04 -1.05 13.41
CA LYS A 173 33.45 -1.22 13.07
C LYS A 173 34.00 -2.34 13.94
N PRO A 174 34.67 -3.34 13.36
CA PRO A 174 35.26 -4.40 14.15
C PRO A 174 36.16 -3.75 15.22
N SER A 175 35.90 -4.10 16.47
CA SER A 175 36.73 -3.66 17.57
C SER A 175 38.17 -4.10 17.30
N PRO A 176 39.19 -3.23 17.53
CA PRO A 176 40.55 -3.62 17.35
C PRO A 176 40.87 -4.84 18.21
N PRO A 177 41.71 -5.77 17.73
CA PRO A 177 42.11 -6.95 18.51
C PRO A 177 42.66 -6.52 19.87
N LEU A 178 42.20 -7.19 20.92
CA LEU A 178 42.76 -7.03 22.26
C LEU A 178 44.23 -7.47 22.19
N GLU A 179 45.17 -6.52 22.27
CA GLU A 179 46.58 -6.83 22.51
C GLU A 179 46.73 -7.45 23.92
N LEU A 180 46.90 -8.75 23.96
CA LEU A 180 47.31 -9.45 25.18
C LEU A 180 48.78 -9.02 25.47
N LYS A 181 48.99 -8.17 26.48
CA LYS A 181 50.33 -7.93 27.03
C LYS A 181 50.88 -9.29 27.52
N PRO A 182 52.08 -9.70 27.09
CA PRO A 182 52.69 -10.90 27.64
C PRO A 182 52.94 -10.72 29.12
N ASP A 183 52.52 -11.72 29.88
CA ASP A 183 52.71 -11.80 31.33
C ASP A 183 54.22 -11.82 31.64
N ARG A 184 54.64 -10.92 32.54
CA ARG A 184 56.02 -10.78 32.96
C ARG A 184 56.40 -12.00 33.77
N ALA A 185 57.29 -12.83 33.23
CA ALA A 185 57.85 -13.99 33.94
C ALA A 185 58.40 -13.61 35.33
N PRO A 186 58.17 -14.42 36.37
CA PRO A 186 58.72 -14.15 37.72
C PRO A 186 60.24 -14.32 37.69
N GLY A 187 60.93 -13.28 38.10
CA GLY A 187 62.38 -13.24 38.23
C GLY A 187 62.86 -14.26 39.26
N THR A 188 63.71 -15.14 38.79
CA THR A 188 64.48 -16.06 39.67
C THR A 188 65.50 -15.29 40.44
N GLY A 189 65.28 -15.13 41.75
CA GLY A 189 66.27 -14.64 42.66
C GLY A 189 67.24 -15.78 43.02
N GLY A 190 68.55 -15.48 42.94
CA GLY A 190 69.65 -16.20 43.51
C GLY A 190 70.49 -15.26 44.36
#